data_80dd70cba66f64ccdc69d4ac06d3b2ab
#
_entry.id   80dd70cba66f64ccdc69d4ac06d3b2ab
#
_cell.length_a   1.000
_cell.length_b   1.000
_cell.length_c   1.000
_cell.angle_alpha   90.00
_cell.angle_beta   90.00
_cell.angle_gamma   90.00
#
_symmetry.space_group_name_H-M   'P 1'
#
loop_
_entity.id
_entity.type
_entity.pdbx_description
1 polymer ?
#
loop_
_entity_poly.entity_id
_entity_poly.type
_entity_poly.pdbx_seq_one_letter_code
_entity_poly.pdbx_strand_id
1 'polypeptide(L)'
;QVDNNGVDVYGFINYQDEKSDMAVFIHGWQSSSEKYTERMSLFRDRGLHTLAIDSRGHGMAPDTPEWTAGKVILDVKCILDSVDVSRVNKIHFYGHSLGGFIAIGMHHSRHSGWWKDNYGTLILESPMAAYSPILEQMSGRISFMLPLLKRWALRGFNKIHPEAGGLEWKDIDVPHWGLPKVPILLLQAETDTRLGRYHYDLLMSQDLDITGHLIKSLPHSKNRVNDDRDKLIVEWIENKIL
;
A
#
# COMPACT_ATOMS: atom_id res chain seq x y z
N GLN A 1 -15.27 -2.76 12.09
CA GLN A 1 -15.30 -1.29 12.16
C GLN A 1 -14.55 -0.83 13.40
N VAL A 2 -13.71 0.18 13.26
CA VAL A 2 -12.95 0.81 14.36
C VAL A 2 -13.02 2.33 14.18
N ASP A 3 -13.15 3.06 15.29
CA ASP A 3 -13.09 4.53 15.27
C ASP A 3 -11.63 5.00 15.31
N ASN A 4 -11.25 5.85 14.36
CA ASN A 4 -9.95 6.52 14.34
C ASN A 4 -10.15 8.04 14.45
N ASN A 5 -10.26 8.53 15.70
CA ASN A 5 -10.45 9.95 16.00
C ASN A 5 -11.69 10.56 15.31
N GLY A 6 -12.84 9.89 15.40
CA GLY A 6 -14.12 10.30 14.83
C GLY A 6 -14.29 9.95 13.35
N VAL A 7 -13.42 9.14 12.78
CA VAL A 7 -13.56 8.57 11.43
C VAL A 7 -13.66 7.05 11.54
N ASP A 8 -14.77 6.51 11.09
CA ASP A 8 -14.96 5.05 11.02
C ASP A 8 -14.05 4.46 9.92
N VAL A 9 -13.23 3.48 10.29
CA VAL A 9 -12.38 2.71 9.39
C VAL A 9 -12.79 1.24 9.39
N TYR A 10 -12.61 0.56 8.26
CA TYR A 10 -13.12 -0.79 8.07
C TYR A 10 -12.02 -1.75 7.66
N GLY A 11 -11.93 -2.85 8.41
CA GLY A 11 -11.09 -4.01 8.08
C GLY A 11 -11.93 -5.27 8.02
N PHE A 12 -11.70 -6.10 7.02
CA PHE A 12 -12.36 -7.38 6.79
C PHE A 12 -11.36 -8.49 7.03
N ILE A 13 -11.47 -9.12 8.19
CA ILE A 13 -10.53 -10.15 8.62
C ILE A 13 -11.13 -11.55 8.43
N ASN A 14 -10.30 -12.47 7.96
CA ASN A 14 -10.58 -13.88 7.92
C ASN A 14 -9.45 -14.61 8.64
N TYR A 15 -9.75 -15.19 9.78
CA TYR A 15 -8.82 -16.01 10.54
C TYR A 15 -8.91 -17.48 10.10
N GLN A 16 -7.77 -18.12 9.99
CA GLN A 16 -7.64 -19.58 9.99
C GLN A 16 -7.87 -20.13 11.41
N ASP A 17 -8.10 -21.41 11.56
CA ASP A 17 -8.33 -22.01 12.87
C ASP A 17 -7.10 -21.93 13.78
N GLU A 18 -5.93 -22.21 13.21
CA GLU A 18 -4.65 -22.21 13.91
C GLU A 18 -3.96 -20.83 13.84
N LYS A 19 -2.97 -20.64 14.72
CA LYS A 19 -2.08 -19.47 14.67
C LYS A 19 -1.25 -19.52 13.38
N SER A 20 -1.26 -18.41 12.62
CA SER A 20 -0.62 -18.34 11.30
C SER A 20 -0.07 -16.94 11.00
N ASP A 21 0.60 -16.81 9.87
CA ASP A 21 0.96 -15.53 9.29
C ASP A 21 -0.28 -14.81 8.73
N MET A 22 -0.23 -13.49 8.64
CA MET A 22 -1.34 -12.67 8.15
C MET A 22 -0.94 -11.84 6.93
N ALA A 23 -1.72 -11.94 5.85
CA ALA A 23 -1.62 -11.05 4.69
C ALA A 23 -2.60 -9.88 4.81
N VAL A 24 -2.09 -8.64 4.76
CA VAL A 24 -2.85 -7.39 4.84
C VAL A 24 -2.91 -6.71 3.49
N PHE A 25 -4.11 -6.49 2.99
CA PHE A 25 -4.38 -5.96 1.66
C PHE A 25 -4.81 -4.49 1.73
N ILE A 26 -4.06 -3.63 1.04
CA ILE A 26 -4.33 -2.19 0.93
C ILE A 26 -4.60 -1.87 -0.54
N HIS A 27 -5.82 -1.43 -0.82
CA HIS A 27 -6.29 -1.17 -2.18
C HIS A 27 -5.80 0.17 -2.75
N GLY A 28 -5.89 0.31 -4.08
CA GLY A 28 -5.57 1.54 -4.79
C GLY A 28 -6.69 2.61 -4.74
N TRP A 29 -6.42 3.78 -5.31
CA TRP A 29 -7.38 4.87 -5.42
C TRP A 29 -8.64 4.43 -6.18
N GLN A 30 -9.83 4.86 -5.70
CA GLN A 30 -11.16 4.49 -6.26
C GLN A 30 -11.41 2.97 -6.30
N SER A 31 -10.85 2.23 -5.35
CA SER A 31 -11.04 0.79 -5.20
C SER A 31 -11.66 0.46 -3.83
N SER A 32 -11.78 -0.81 -3.50
CA SER A 32 -12.27 -1.29 -2.21
C SER A 32 -11.69 -2.68 -1.91
N SER A 33 -11.78 -3.11 -0.66
CA SER A 33 -11.37 -4.43 -0.18
C SER A 33 -12.02 -5.58 -0.96
N GLU A 34 -13.30 -5.46 -1.33
CA GLU A 34 -14.06 -6.46 -2.09
C GLU A 34 -13.37 -6.88 -3.39
N LYS A 35 -12.65 -5.96 -4.05
CA LYS A 35 -11.96 -6.24 -5.33
C LYS A 35 -10.70 -7.09 -5.17
N TYR A 36 -10.35 -7.47 -3.95
CA TYR A 36 -9.16 -8.28 -3.63
C TYR A 36 -9.49 -9.70 -3.20
N THR A 37 -10.75 -10.09 -3.20
CA THR A 37 -11.21 -11.40 -2.73
C THR A 37 -10.46 -12.55 -3.42
N GLU A 38 -10.25 -12.49 -4.73
CA GLU A 38 -9.55 -13.50 -5.51
C GLU A 38 -8.05 -13.55 -5.16
N ARG A 39 -7.42 -12.40 -4.91
CA ARG A 39 -6.02 -12.36 -4.44
C ARG A 39 -5.89 -12.90 -3.02
N MET A 40 -6.84 -12.54 -2.15
CA MET A 40 -6.86 -13.03 -0.77
C MET A 40 -7.01 -14.55 -0.71
N SER A 41 -7.75 -15.17 -1.65
CA SER A 41 -7.89 -16.62 -1.67
C SER A 41 -6.56 -17.34 -1.88
N LEU A 42 -5.62 -16.75 -2.64
CA LEU A 42 -4.29 -17.34 -2.84
C LEU A 42 -3.53 -17.55 -1.51
N PHE A 43 -3.71 -16.64 -0.56
CA PHE A 43 -3.11 -16.71 0.78
C PHE A 43 -3.94 -17.59 1.71
N ARG A 44 -5.25 -17.40 1.74
CA ARG A 44 -6.16 -18.15 2.60
C ARG A 44 -6.12 -19.65 2.31
N ASP A 45 -6.09 -20.04 1.03
CA ASP A 45 -6.05 -21.43 0.60
C ASP A 45 -4.70 -22.11 0.95
N ARG A 46 -3.71 -21.31 1.39
CA ARG A 46 -2.40 -21.75 1.91
C ARG A 46 -2.26 -21.57 3.43
N GLY A 47 -3.39 -21.37 4.11
CA GLY A 47 -3.44 -21.34 5.57
C GLY A 47 -3.05 -20.01 6.22
N LEU A 48 -2.93 -18.90 5.47
CA LEU A 48 -2.68 -17.60 6.05
C LEU A 48 -3.98 -16.91 6.47
N HIS A 49 -3.93 -16.16 7.56
CA HIS A 49 -4.96 -15.16 7.85
C HIS A 49 -4.96 -14.07 6.77
N THR A 50 -6.12 -13.48 6.51
CA THR A 50 -6.20 -12.35 5.58
C THR A 50 -6.97 -11.20 6.19
N LEU A 51 -6.48 -9.99 5.96
CA LEU A 51 -7.11 -8.73 6.36
C LEU A 51 -7.14 -7.79 5.16
N ALA A 52 -8.30 -7.36 4.72
CA ALA A 52 -8.44 -6.32 3.70
C ALA A 52 -9.01 -5.05 4.33
N ILE A 53 -8.50 -3.89 3.92
CA ILE A 53 -8.81 -2.60 4.52
C ILE A 53 -9.52 -1.72 3.50
N ASP A 54 -10.66 -1.13 3.87
CA ASP A 54 -11.24 -0.02 3.14
C ASP A 54 -10.68 1.29 3.70
N SER A 55 -9.88 1.97 2.89
CA SER A 55 -9.31 3.26 3.23
C SER A 55 -10.41 4.32 3.32
N ARG A 56 -10.23 5.35 4.17
CA ARG A 56 -11.16 6.48 4.29
C ARG A 56 -11.61 7.00 2.93
N GLY A 57 -12.89 7.27 2.76
CA GLY A 57 -13.49 7.68 1.50
C GLY A 57 -13.62 6.58 0.44
N HIS A 58 -13.43 5.29 0.80
CA HIS A 58 -13.50 4.17 -0.12
C HIS A 58 -14.23 2.97 0.51
N GLY A 59 -14.86 2.17 -0.33
CA GLY A 59 -15.58 0.98 0.13
C GLY A 59 -16.67 1.30 1.14
N MET A 60 -16.60 0.73 2.33
CA MET A 60 -17.53 1.01 3.42
C MET A 60 -17.10 2.20 4.30
N ALA A 61 -15.87 2.67 4.16
CA ALA A 61 -15.39 3.81 4.95
C ALA A 61 -16.00 5.13 4.44
N PRO A 62 -16.54 5.98 5.34
CA PRO A 62 -17.21 7.20 4.94
C PRO A 62 -16.28 8.21 4.28
N ASP A 63 -16.86 9.04 3.42
CA ASP A 63 -16.15 10.19 2.86
C ASP A 63 -15.70 11.15 3.96
N THR A 64 -14.50 11.67 3.80
CA THR A 64 -13.92 12.65 4.72
C THR A 64 -13.12 13.69 3.95
N PRO A 65 -13.23 14.98 4.30
CA PRO A 65 -12.39 16.02 3.72
C PRO A 65 -10.92 15.90 4.14
N GLU A 66 -10.63 15.15 5.21
CA GLU A 66 -9.30 14.93 5.73
C GLU A 66 -8.66 13.68 5.12
N TRP A 67 -8.34 13.75 3.83
CA TRP A 67 -7.72 12.65 3.13
C TRP A 67 -6.27 12.96 2.75
N THR A 68 -5.34 12.16 3.25
CA THR A 68 -3.95 12.07 2.79
C THR A 68 -3.47 10.64 2.94
N ALA A 69 -2.42 10.23 2.19
CA ALA A 69 -1.83 8.90 2.38
C ALA A 69 -1.32 8.69 3.82
N GLY A 70 -0.84 9.75 4.48
CA GLY A 70 -0.44 9.69 5.89
C GLY A 70 -1.61 9.39 6.83
N LYS A 71 -2.78 10.00 6.59
CA LYS A 71 -4.01 9.67 7.37
C LYS A 71 -4.46 8.22 7.12
N VAL A 72 -4.34 7.71 5.89
CA VAL A 72 -4.63 6.30 5.59
C VAL A 72 -3.66 5.37 6.33
N ILE A 73 -2.39 5.72 6.49
CA ILE A 73 -1.46 4.95 7.33
C ILE A 73 -1.96 4.88 8.78
N LEU A 74 -2.48 5.98 9.32
CA LEU A 74 -3.06 5.97 10.69
C LEU A 74 -4.31 5.09 10.76
N ASP A 75 -5.13 5.04 9.72
CA ASP A 75 -6.28 4.12 9.64
C ASP A 75 -5.82 2.66 9.63
N VAL A 76 -4.83 2.33 8.80
CA VAL A 76 -4.24 0.98 8.76
C VAL A 76 -3.70 0.58 10.14
N LYS A 77 -2.99 1.47 10.82
CA LYS A 77 -2.51 1.24 12.19
C LYS A 77 -3.65 0.97 13.17
N CYS A 78 -4.69 1.80 13.15
CA CYS A 78 -5.84 1.65 14.02
C CYS A 78 -6.53 0.28 13.84
N ILE A 79 -6.65 -0.18 12.58
CA ILE A 79 -7.18 -1.52 12.28
C ILE A 79 -6.23 -2.62 12.80
N LEU A 80 -4.92 -2.48 12.57
CA LEU A 80 -3.93 -3.45 13.04
C LEU A 80 -3.89 -3.56 14.58
N ASP A 81 -4.11 -2.45 15.28
CA ASP A 81 -4.19 -2.43 16.74
C ASP A 81 -5.44 -3.17 17.28
N SER A 82 -6.44 -3.40 16.42
CA SER A 82 -7.64 -4.19 16.75
C SER A 82 -7.51 -5.69 16.44
N VAL A 83 -6.42 -6.12 15.83
CA VAL A 83 -6.15 -7.52 15.47
C VAL A 83 -5.79 -8.32 16.72
N ASP A 84 -6.30 -9.55 16.82
CA ASP A 84 -5.84 -10.50 17.84
C ASP A 84 -4.41 -10.97 17.54
N VAL A 85 -3.44 -10.26 18.11
CA VAL A 85 -2.00 -10.50 17.92
C VAL A 85 -1.58 -11.91 18.36
N SER A 86 -2.29 -12.52 19.32
CA SER A 86 -1.96 -13.86 19.79
C SER A 86 -2.09 -14.94 18.70
N ARG A 87 -2.88 -14.67 17.68
CA ARG A 87 -3.15 -15.54 16.53
C ARG A 87 -2.19 -15.30 15.36
N VAL A 88 -1.37 -14.25 15.37
CA VAL A 88 -0.52 -13.86 14.24
C VAL A 88 0.94 -14.11 14.56
N ASN A 89 1.66 -14.81 13.64
CA ASN A 89 3.12 -14.97 13.73
C ASN A 89 3.82 -13.78 13.07
N LYS A 90 3.70 -13.67 11.74
CA LYS A 90 4.25 -12.57 10.93
C LYS A 90 3.14 -11.87 10.16
N ILE A 91 3.43 -10.67 9.72
CA ILE A 91 2.53 -9.87 8.90
C ILE A 91 3.18 -9.57 7.55
N HIS A 92 2.43 -9.79 6.48
CA HIS A 92 2.84 -9.53 5.10
C HIS A 92 1.90 -8.49 4.50
N PHE A 93 2.44 -7.44 3.90
CA PHE A 93 1.59 -6.44 3.27
C PHE A 93 1.50 -6.67 1.76
N TYR A 94 0.31 -6.49 1.25
CA TYR A 94 0.00 -6.43 -0.18
C TYR A 94 -0.56 -5.05 -0.51
N GLY A 95 0.10 -4.30 -1.37
CA GLY A 95 -0.34 -2.97 -1.77
C GLY A 95 -0.43 -2.82 -3.29
N HIS A 96 -1.59 -2.36 -3.78
CA HIS A 96 -1.78 -2.05 -5.20
C HIS A 96 -1.84 -0.54 -5.42
N SER A 97 -1.10 -0.04 -6.42
CA SER A 97 -1.15 1.39 -6.81
C SER A 97 -0.89 2.30 -5.60
N LEU A 98 -1.83 3.17 -5.22
CA LEU A 98 -1.78 3.98 -4.00
C LEU A 98 -1.63 3.14 -2.72
N GLY A 99 -2.27 1.96 -2.66
CA GLY A 99 -2.10 1.03 -1.54
C GLY A 99 -0.66 0.55 -1.38
N GLY A 100 0.08 0.43 -2.49
CA GLY A 100 1.52 0.17 -2.47
C GLY A 100 2.31 1.32 -1.83
N PHE A 101 1.97 2.56 -2.14
CA PHE A 101 2.56 3.73 -1.51
C PHE A 101 2.31 3.77 0.00
N ILE A 102 1.09 3.45 0.43
CA ILE A 102 0.74 3.35 1.84
C ILE A 102 1.53 2.23 2.52
N ALA A 103 1.60 1.04 1.91
CA ALA A 103 2.36 -0.08 2.44
C ALA A 103 3.86 0.24 2.59
N ILE A 104 4.46 0.94 1.63
CA ILE A 104 5.84 1.46 1.72
C ILE A 104 5.96 2.44 2.89
N GLY A 105 5.03 3.38 3.03
CA GLY A 105 5.04 4.39 4.09
C GLY A 105 4.94 3.80 5.50
N MET A 106 4.31 2.63 5.67
CA MET A 106 4.29 1.91 6.94
C MET A 106 5.69 1.59 7.48
N HIS A 107 6.71 1.49 6.60
CA HIS A 107 8.10 1.24 6.99
C HIS A 107 8.85 2.48 7.50
N HIS A 108 8.29 3.67 7.37
CA HIS A 108 8.95 4.88 7.88
C HIS A 108 9.15 4.78 9.39
N SER A 109 10.29 5.30 9.89
CA SER A 109 10.68 5.22 11.30
C SER A 109 9.70 5.91 12.27
N ARG A 110 8.92 6.89 11.77
CA ARG A 110 7.89 7.59 12.56
C ARG A 110 6.71 6.70 12.98
N HIS A 111 6.50 5.59 12.29
CA HIS A 111 5.40 4.68 12.58
C HIS A 111 5.90 3.54 13.46
N SER A 112 5.12 3.19 14.48
CA SER A 112 5.38 2.10 15.42
C SER A 112 4.10 1.29 15.65
N GLY A 113 4.27 0.06 16.05
CA GLY A 113 3.20 -0.89 16.35
C GLY A 113 3.75 -2.31 16.37
N TRP A 114 3.00 -3.26 16.93
CA TRP A 114 3.38 -4.66 17.06
C TRP A 114 3.77 -5.31 15.71
N TRP A 115 3.12 -4.88 14.64
CA TRP A 115 3.34 -5.36 13.27
C TRP A 115 4.76 -5.08 12.78
N LYS A 116 5.44 -4.06 13.31
CA LYS A 116 6.76 -3.65 12.83
C LYS A 116 7.85 -4.66 13.20
N ASP A 117 7.74 -5.27 14.38
CA ASP A 117 8.69 -6.28 14.85
C ASP A 117 8.38 -7.67 14.22
N ASN A 118 7.18 -7.84 13.69
CA ASN A 118 6.70 -9.06 13.07
C ASN A 118 6.53 -8.95 11.55
N TYR A 119 7.21 -7.99 10.92
CA TYR A 119 7.10 -7.78 9.48
C TYR A 119 7.79 -8.90 8.71
N GLY A 120 7.06 -9.57 7.80
CA GLY A 120 7.55 -10.67 6.98
C GLY A 120 8.02 -10.21 5.61
N THR A 121 7.09 -9.99 4.68
CA THR A 121 7.38 -9.57 3.30
C THR A 121 6.44 -8.48 2.83
N LEU A 122 6.78 -7.84 1.71
CA LEU A 122 5.96 -6.85 1.05
C LEU A 122 5.71 -7.24 -0.40
N ILE A 123 4.45 -7.26 -0.82
CA ILE A 123 4.06 -7.48 -2.22
C ILE A 123 3.48 -6.18 -2.76
N LEU A 124 4.04 -5.71 -3.85
CA LEU A 124 3.67 -4.46 -4.52
C LEU A 124 3.18 -4.75 -5.93
N GLU A 125 1.93 -4.41 -6.22
CA GLU A 125 1.35 -4.54 -7.56
C GLU A 125 1.17 -3.16 -8.18
N SER A 126 1.91 -2.85 -9.25
CA SER A 126 1.91 -1.56 -9.95
C SER A 126 1.87 -0.38 -8.97
N PRO A 127 2.81 -0.31 -8.00
CA PRO A 127 2.71 0.64 -6.90
C PRO A 127 3.01 2.06 -7.35
N MET A 128 2.40 3.03 -6.67
CA MET A 128 2.92 4.37 -6.60
C MET A 128 4.12 4.38 -5.62
N ALA A 129 5.18 5.13 -5.91
CA ALA A 129 6.35 5.28 -5.05
C ALA A 129 6.74 6.75 -4.82
N ALA A 130 6.12 7.68 -5.54
CA ALA A 130 6.38 9.11 -5.44
C ALA A 130 5.18 9.94 -5.88
N TYR A 131 4.99 11.11 -5.25
CA TYR A 131 3.98 12.10 -5.67
C TYR A 131 4.50 13.02 -6.79
N SER A 132 5.82 13.24 -6.86
CA SER A 132 6.42 14.16 -7.84
C SER A 132 5.97 13.88 -9.27
N PRO A 133 6.11 12.66 -9.82
CA PRO A 133 5.69 12.39 -11.20
C PRO A 133 4.18 12.48 -11.40
N ILE A 134 3.38 12.17 -10.37
CA ILE A 134 1.92 12.31 -10.43
C ILE A 134 1.54 13.78 -10.60
N LEU A 135 2.11 14.67 -9.77
CA LEU A 135 1.83 16.09 -9.87
C LEU A 135 2.31 16.69 -11.20
N GLU A 136 3.46 16.24 -11.70
CA GLU A 136 4.00 16.63 -13.01
C GLU A 136 3.06 16.21 -14.15
N GLN A 137 2.58 14.98 -14.14
CA GLN A 137 1.61 14.49 -15.11
C GLN A 137 0.27 15.25 -15.04
N MET A 138 -0.24 15.51 -13.83
CA MET A 138 -1.48 16.26 -13.63
C MET A 138 -1.37 17.72 -14.04
N SER A 139 -0.20 18.34 -13.89
CA SER A 139 0.03 19.75 -14.25
C SER A 139 -0.03 20.00 -15.76
N GLY A 140 0.31 19.02 -16.58
CA GLY A 140 0.20 19.08 -18.04
C GLY A 140 0.70 20.40 -18.63
N ARG A 141 -0.21 21.18 -19.27
CA ARG A 141 0.11 22.47 -19.91
C ARG A 141 0.54 23.57 -18.93
N ILE A 142 0.26 23.43 -17.63
CA ILE A 142 0.64 24.40 -16.60
C ILE A 142 1.88 23.97 -15.80
N SER A 143 2.70 23.08 -16.37
CA SER A 143 3.91 22.56 -15.73
C SER A 143 4.92 23.65 -15.32
N PHE A 144 4.89 24.82 -15.98
CA PHE A 144 5.70 26.00 -15.57
C PHE A 144 5.30 26.50 -14.16
N MET A 145 4.11 26.20 -13.67
CA MET A 145 3.65 26.52 -12.31
C MET A 145 4.00 25.45 -11.28
N LEU A 146 4.69 24.38 -11.66
CA LEU A 146 4.97 23.23 -10.80
C LEU A 146 5.56 23.60 -9.42
N PRO A 147 6.51 24.57 -9.29
CA PRO A 147 7.01 24.97 -7.97
C PRO A 147 5.90 25.54 -7.07
N LEU A 148 4.98 26.31 -7.63
CA LEU A 148 3.85 26.89 -6.91
C LEU A 148 2.84 25.80 -6.52
N LEU A 149 2.53 24.89 -7.45
CA LEU A 149 1.64 23.75 -7.23
C LEU A 149 2.19 22.83 -6.12
N LYS A 150 3.48 22.52 -6.15
CA LYS A 150 4.17 21.74 -5.08
C LYS A 150 4.01 22.43 -3.73
N ARG A 151 4.27 23.73 -3.65
CA ARG A 151 4.13 24.49 -2.40
C ARG A 151 2.68 24.50 -1.89
N TRP A 152 1.72 24.57 -2.79
CA TRP A 152 0.29 24.62 -2.46
C TRP A 152 -0.20 23.25 -1.96
N ALA A 153 0.14 22.19 -2.68
CA ALA A 153 -0.17 20.80 -2.30
C ALA A 153 0.42 20.46 -0.92
N LEU A 154 1.70 20.81 -0.71
CA LEU A 154 2.39 20.56 0.55
C LEU A 154 1.76 21.30 1.73
N ARG A 155 1.31 22.55 1.53
CA ARG A 155 0.55 23.27 2.56
C ARG A 155 -0.76 22.58 2.90
N GLY A 156 -1.46 22.05 1.87
CA GLY A 156 -2.67 21.25 2.06
C GLY A 156 -2.40 20.01 2.89
N PHE A 157 -1.38 19.24 2.53
CA PHE A 157 -0.98 18.03 3.28
C PHE A 157 -0.64 18.35 4.74
N ASN A 158 0.18 19.35 5.00
CA ASN A 158 0.56 19.74 6.37
C ASN A 158 -0.62 20.29 7.18
N LYS A 159 -1.62 20.90 6.54
CA LYS A 159 -2.84 21.35 7.22
C LYS A 159 -3.73 20.16 7.61
N ILE A 160 -3.89 19.19 6.72
CA ILE A 160 -4.74 18.01 6.92
C ILE A 160 -4.07 17.00 7.88
N HIS A 161 -2.73 16.91 7.85
CA HIS A 161 -1.96 15.92 8.61
C HIS A 161 -0.89 16.61 9.48
N PRO A 162 -1.28 17.41 10.48
CA PRO A 162 -0.35 18.10 11.37
C PRO A 162 0.50 17.14 12.20
N GLU A 163 0.02 15.91 12.46
CA GLU A 163 0.72 14.86 13.20
C GLU A 163 2.01 14.39 12.51
N ALA A 164 2.18 14.68 11.22
CA ALA A 164 3.41 14.40 10.50
C ALA A 164 4.58 15.32 10.89
N GLY A 165 4.33 16.37 11.70
CA GLY A 165 5.36 17.28 12.20
C GLY A 165 5.93 18.26 11.17
N GLY A 166 5.20 18.50 10.06
CA GLY A 166 5.62 19.31 8.92
C GLY A 166 6.40 18.49 7.88
N LEU A 167 5.75 18.23 6.75
CA LEU A 167 6.34 17.51 5.62
C LEU A 167 7.05 18.50 4.68
N GLU A 168 8.19 18.11 4.16
CA GLU A 168 8.81 18.69 2.98
C GLU A 168 8.42 17.90 1.73
N TRP A 169 8.64 18.45 0.54
CA TRP A 169 8.25 17.76 -0.69
C TRP A 169 8.98 16.42 -0.89
N LYS A 170 10.25 16.35 -0.47
CA LYS A 170 11.02 15.10 -0.53
C LYS A 170 10.45 13.97 0.33
N ASP A 171 9.74 14.33 1.43
CA ASP A 171 9.22 13.37 2.40
C ASP A 171 8.03 12.56 1.87
N ILE A 172 7.46 12.96 0.74
CA ILE A 172 6.36 12.27 0.07
C ILE A 172 6.79 11.47 -1.17
N ASP A 173 8.10 11.26 -1.32
CA ASP A 173 8.70 10.43 -2.37
C ASP A 173 9.67 9.41 -1.73
N VAL A 174 9.74 8.19 -2.28
CA VAL A 174 10.78 7.20 -1.91
C VAL A 174 12.16 7.80 -2.26
N PRO A 175 13.19 7.65 -1.37
CA PRO A 175 13.23 6.80 -0.17
C PRO A 175 12.72 7.46 1.12
N HIS A 176 12.47 8.76 1.15
CA HIS A 176 12.11 9.47 2.37
C HIS A 176 10.71 9.13 2.90
N TRP A 177 9.77 8.79 2.01
CA TRP A 177 8.43 8.33 2.39
C TRP A 177 8.46 7.03 3.17
N GLY A 178 9.40 6.16 2.86
CA GLY A 178 9.64 4.87 3.50
C GLY A 178 10.62 4.05 2.68
N LEU A 179 11.40 3.22 3.35
CA LEU A 179 12.32 2.29 2.70
C LEU A 179 12.17 0.92 3.38
N PRO A 180 11.43 -0.01 2.77
CA PRO A 180 11.20 -1.33 3.34
C PRO A 180 12.50 -2.12 3.51
N LYS A 181 12.69 -2.73 4.69
CA LYS A 181 13.86 -3.59 4.98
C LYS A 181 13.47 -5.09 5.04
N VAL A 182 12.50 -5.47 4.25
CA VAL A 182 11.99 -6.85 4.13
C VAL A 182 12.05 -7.28 2.68
N PRO A 183 12.02 -8.57 2.38
CA PRO A 183 11.93 -9.04 1.00
C PRO A 183 10.69 -8.50 0.29
N ILE A 184 10.87 -8.03 -0.94
CA ILE A 184 9.80 -7.38 -1.73
C ILE A 184 9.57 -8.16 -3.02
N LEU A 185 8.32 -8.53 -3.28
CA LEU A 185 7.85 -8.94 -4.61
C LEU A 185 7.25 -7.72 -5.30
N LEU A 186 7.86 -7.28 -6.40
CA LEU A 186 7.41 -6.12 -7.17
C LEU A 186 6.85 -6.56 -8.53
N LEU A 187 5.54 -6.50 -8.68
CA LEU A 187 4.79 -6.91 -9.86
C LEU A 187 4.31 -5.66 -10.59
N GLN A 188 4.83 -5.40 -11.79
CA GLN A 188 4.49 -4.21 -12.55
C GLN A 188 3.80 -4.57 -13.86
N ALA A 189 2.69 -3.93 -14.15
CA ALA A 189 2.11 -3.93 -15.49
C ALA A 189 3.13 -3.37 -16.49
N GLU A 190 3.55 -4.17 -17.49
CA GLU A 190 4.58 -3.75 -18.46
C GLU A 190 4.15 -2.47 -19.21
N THR A 191 2.86 -2.41 -19.58
CA THR A 191 2.25 -1.24 -20.22
C THR A 191 1.29 -0.56 -19.25
N ASP A 192 1.85 0.09 -18.23
CA ASP A 192 1.06 0.84 -17.26
C ASP A 192 0.72 2.23 -17.81
N THR A 193 -0.53 2.43 -18.22
CA THR A 193 -1.00 3.71 -18.78
C THR A 193 -1.43 4.72 -17.71
N ARG A 194 -1.47 4.33 -16.42
CA ARG A 194 -1.86 5.22 -15.32
C ARG A 194 -0.69 5.85 -14.61
N LEU A 195 0.27 5.02 -14.19
CA LEU A 195 1.44 5.46 -13.43
C LEU A 195 2.72 5.43 -14.25
N GLY A 196 2.72 4.73 -15.39
CA GLY A 196 3.92 4.51 -16.17
C GLY A 196 4.92 3.61 -15.45
N ARG A 197 6.16 3.62 -15.93
CA ARG A 197 7.23 2.78 -15.41
C ARG A 197 8.09 3.44 -14.33
N TYR A 198 8.00 4.75 -14.18
CA TYR A 198 8.85 5.53 -13.28
C TYR A 198 8.90 4.94 -11.85
N HIS A 199 7.77 4.55 -11.29
CA HIS A 199 7.68 4.06 -9.91
C HIS A 199 8.38 2.70 -9.73
N TYR A 200 8.27 1.83 -10.73
CA TYR A 200 9.01 0.56 -10.76
C TYR A 200 10.51 0.81 -10.80
N ASP A 201 10.97 1.63 -11.75
CA ASP A 201 12.39 1.92 -11.92
C ASP A 201 12.97 2.63 -10.69
N LEU A 202 12.22 3.53 -10.05
CA LEU A 202 12.60 4.17 -8.79
C LEU A 202 12.82 3.14 -7.67
N LEU A 203 11.91 2.18 -7.50
CA LEU A 203 12.04 1.15 -6.47
C LEU A 203 13.22 0.21 -6.78
N MET A 204 13.37 -0.22 -8.03
CA MET A 204 14.48 -1.06 -8.47
C MET A 204 15.86 -0.38 -8.37
N SER A 205 15.91 0.95 -8.34
CA SER A 205 17.16 1.71 -8.14
C SER A 205 17.59 1.83 -6.68
N GLN A 206 16.74 1.44 -5.72
CA GLN A 206 17.07 1.48 -4.31
C GLN A 206 17.86 0.23 -3.89
N ASP A 207 18.67 0.36 -2.85
CA ASP A 207 19.35 -0.79 -2.22
C ASP A 207 18.35 -1.56 -1.33
N LEU A 208 17.57 -2.43 -1.98
CA LEU A 208 16.49 -3.22 -1.38
C LEU A 208 16.54 -4.67 -1.87
N ASP A 209 16.06 -5.60 -1.07
CA ASP A 209 15.84 -7.01 -1.47
C ASP A 209 14.55 -7.11 -2.30
N ILE A 210 14.64 -6.79 -3.60
CA ILE A 210 13.51 -6.78 -4.52
C ILE A 210 13.64 -7.87 -5.57
N THR A 211 12.59 -8.69 -5.71
CA THR A 211 12.33 -9.54 -6.86
C THR A 211 11.29 -8.85 -7.74
N GLY A 212 11.74 -8.26 -8.86
CA GLY A 212 10.91 -7.45 -9.75
C GLY A 212 10.49 -8.19 -11.02
N HIS A 213 9.19 -8.08 -11.39
CA HIS A 213 8.63 -8.66 -12.61
C HIS A 213 7.83 -7.62 -13.41
N LEU A 214 8.07 -7.57 -14.73
CA LEU A 214 7.24 -6.86 -15.69
C LEU A 214 6.28 -7.85 -16.32
N ILE A 215 4.97 -7.64 -16.17
CA ILE A 215 3.95 -8.59 -16.58
C ILE A 215 3.15 -7.98 -17.74
N LYS A 216 3.28 -8.59 -18.92
CA LYS A 216 2.66 -8.10 -20.14
C LYS A 216 1.13 -8.22 -20.12
N SER A 217 0.61 -9.30 -19.54
CA SER A 217 -0.82 -9.56 -19.42
C SER A 217 -1.53 -8.75 -18.35
N LEU A 218 -0.76 -8.08 -17.44
CA LEU A 218 -1.31 -7.37 -16.28
C LEU A 218 -1.71 -5.94 -16.68
N PRO A 219 -2.99 -5.55 -16.61
CA PRO A 219 -3.39 -4.16 -16.67
C PRO A 219 -3.28 -3.50 -15.28
N HIS A 220 -3.09 -2.17 -15.24
CA HIS A 220 -3.05 -1.44 -13.96
C HIS A 220 -4.35 -1.59 -13.15
N SER A 221 -5.49 -1.67 -13.82
CA SER A 221 -6.82 -1.77 -13.19
C SER A 221 -7.67 -2.84 -13.87
N LYS A 222 -8.80 -3.23 -13.25
CA LYS A 222 -9.72 -4.26 -13.74
C LYS A 222 -9.04 -5.65 -13.87
N ASN A 223 -8.19 -5.97 -12.92
CA ASN A 223 -7.33 -7.15 -12.89
C ASN A 223 -7.65 -8.04 -11.68
N ARG A 224 -8.93 -8.34 -11.41
CA ARG A 224 -9.33 -9.20 -10.28
C ARG A 224 -8.62 -10.55 -10.33
N VAL A 225 -8.55 -11.16 -11.51
CA VAL A 225 -7.81 -12.38 -11.81
C VAL A 225 -6.78 -12.10 -12.89
N ASN A 226 -5.56 -12.62 -12.74
CA ASN A 226 -4.52 -12.59 -13.76
C ASN A 226 -3.53 -13.73 -13.49
N ASP A 227 -3.53 -14.72 -14.35
CA ASP A 227 -2.82 -15.99 -14.15
C ASP A 227 -1.30 -15.79 -13.98
N ASP A 228 -0.68 -14.89 -14.77
CA ASP A 228 0.76 -14.65 -14.68
C ASP A 228 1.14 -14.01 -13.34
N ARG A 229 0.37 -13.01 -12.89
CA ARG A 229 0.54 -12.39 -11.57
C ARG A 229 0.28 -13.40 -10.46
N ASP A 230 -0.81 -14.13 -10.52
CA ASP A 230 -1.25 -15.04 -9.47
C ASP A 230 -0.25 -16.18 -9.27
N LYS A 231 0.34 -16.69 -10.38
CA LYS A 231 1.43 -17.66 -10.33
C LYS A 231 2.64 -17.12 -9.57
N LEU A 232 3.09 -15.90 -9.84
CA LEU A 232 4.22 -15.28 -9.15
C LEU A 232 3.95 -15.05 -7.66
N ILE A 233 2.70 -14.68 -7.30
CA ILE A 233 2.28 -14.55 -5.90
C ILE A 233 2.32 -15.92 -5.21
N VAL A 234 1.81 -16.96 -5.84
CA VAL A 234 1.84 -18.32 -5.28
C VAL A 234 3.27 -18.79 -5.05
N GLU A 235 4.13 -18.65 -6.06
CA GLU A 235 5.56 -18.99 -5.93
C GLU A 235 6.23 -18.21 -4.79
N TRP A 236 5.87 -16.93 -4.61
CA TRP A 236 6.39 -16.11 -3.51
C TRP A 236 5.91 -16.59 -2.15
N ILE A 237 4.63 -16.94 -2.02
CA ILE A 237 4.08 -17.46 -0.76
C ILE A 237 4.82 -18.75 -0.37
N GLU A 238 4.99 -19.66 -1.31
CA GLU A 238 5.60 -20.98 -1.07
C GLU A 238 7.11 -20.92 -0.77
N ASN A 239 7.83 -19.92 -1.30
CA ASN A 239 9.28 -19.82 -1.14
C ASN A 239 9.75 -18.82 -0.08
N LYS A 240 8.93 -17.84 0.29
CA LYS A 240 9.34 -16.72 1.15
C LYS A 240 8.45 -16.52 2.38
N ILE A 241 7.27 -17.11 2.41
CA ILE A 241 6.34 -16.97 3.53
C ILE A 241 6.21 -18.29 4.30
N LEU A 242 5.93 -19.37 3.61
CA LEU A 242 5.85 -20.73 4.18
C LEU A 242 7.21 -21.40 4.24
#